data_917e2f71db41464097e39f229e1dab6e
#
_entry.id   917e2f71db41464097e39f229e1dab6e
#
_cell.length_a   1.000
_cell.length_b   1.000
_cell.length_c   1.000
_cell.angle_alpha   90.00
_cell.angle_beta   90.00
_cell.angle_gamma   90.00
#
_symmetry.space_group_name_H-M   'P 1'
#
loop_
_entity.id
_entity.type
_entity.pdbx_description
1 polymer ?
#
loop_
_entity_poly.entity_id
_entity_poly.type
_entity_poly.pdbx_seq_one_letter_code
_entity_poly.pdbx_strand_id
1 'polypeptide(L)'
;GKTVCWNAAGGIAPDGISSLGNNGWKNEGPAEERGIRLLGAPLGTLEFIQSFGERHVAKAATLWEQIRTMPQLQHAWLLFYFCLVPRINHLLRQVPPEQVETTARAFHDLTETGLQVLLGQEGGPLPDACTRQARLPFREGGLGLRDSLALSPAAYWASWADTLPGMHARYPVVAGRVVAYLNTSASHRVSANYPL
;
A
#
# COMPACT_ATOMS: atom_id res chain seq x y z
N GLY A 1 -6.02 -22.26 -17.80
CA GLY A 1 -4.86 -21.35 -17.74
C GLY A 1 -5.19 -20.15 -16.86
N LYS A 2 -4.16 -19.56 -16.26
CA LYS A 2 -4.29 -18.36 -15.38
C LYS A 2 -3.76 -17.10 -16.08
N THR A 3 -3.78 -17.07 -17.41
CA THR A 3 -3.34 -15.91 -18.18
C THR A 3 -4.45 -14.87 -18.15
N VAL A 4 -4.12 -13.66 -17.72
CA VAL A 4 -5.00 -12.49 -17.73
C VAL A 4 -4.29 -11.34 -18.42
N CYS A 5 -5.02 -10.53 -19.17
CA CYS A 5 -4.54 -9.39 -19.91
C CYS A 5 -5.33 -8.15 -19.53
N TRP A 6 -4.65 -7.04 -19.44
CA TRP A 6 -5.22 -5.72 -19.18
C TRP A 6 -4.45 -4.68 -19.99
N ASN A 7 -5.14 -3.64 -20.44
CA ASN A 7 -4.54 -2.53 -21.19
C ASN A 7 -4.89 -1.19 -20.53
N ALA A 8 -3.87 -0.40 -20.18
CA ALA A 8 -4.04 0.91 -19.57
C ALA A 8 -4.83 1.91 -20.44
N ALA A 9 -4.70 1.79 -21.76
CA ALA A 9 -5.45 2.63 -22.71
C ALA A 9 -6.93 2.23 -22.87
N GLY A 10 -7.36 1.14 -22.21
CA GLY A 10 -8.68 0.57 -22.43
C GLY A 10 -8.79 -0.17 -23.76
N GLY A 11 -10.01 -0.35 -24.23
CA GLY A 11 -10.31 -0.95 -25.54
C GLY A 11 -11.00 -2.29 -25.46
N ILE A 12 -11.41 -2.77 -26.62
CA ILE A 12 -12.06 -4.08 -26.82
C ILE A 12 -11.01 -5.18 -26.72
N ALA A 13 -11.46 -6.35 -26.33
CA ALA A 13 -10.62 -7.55 -26.29
C ALA A 13 -9.99 -7.81 -27.68
N PRO A 14 -8.66 -7.97 -27.77
CA PRO A 14 -8.02 -8.37 -29.02
C PRO A 14 -8.51 -9.75 -29.51
N ASP A 15 -8.51 -9.95 -30.83
CA ASP A 15 -8.87 -11.22 -31.43
C ASP A 15 -8.03 -12.36 -30.84
N GLY A 16 -8.67 -13.49 -30.57
CA GLY A 16 -8.01 -14.68 -30.02
C GLY A 16 -7.80 -14.67 -28.49
N ILE A 17 -8.09 -13.57 -27.76
CA ILE A 17 -7.93 -13.54 -26.30
C ILE A 17 -8.88 -14.53 -25.59
N SER A 18 -10.02 -14.82 -26.19
CA SER A 18 -10.99 -15.81 -25.70
C SER A 18 -10.39 -17.23 -25.63
N SER A 19 -9.37 -17.55 -26.43
CA SER A 19 -8.64 -18.82 -26.37
C SER A 19 -7.85 -18.99 -25.07
N LEU A 20 -7.56 -17.90 -24.34
CA LEU A 20 -6.88 -17.91 -23.04
C LEU A 20 -7.84 -18.25 -21.88
N GLY A 21 -9.15 -18.29 -22.16
CA GLY A 21 -10.22 -18.61 -21.19
C GLY A 21 -11.24 -17.45 -21.03
N ASN A 22 -12.38 -17.79 -20.47
CA ASN A 22 -13.55 -16.89 -20.37
C ASN A 22 -13.32 -15.60 -19.52
N ASN A 23 -12.19 -15.45 -18.86
CA ASN A 23 -11.89 -14.31 -17.99
C ASN A 23 -10.48 -13.75 -18.25
N GLY A 24 -9.97 -13.94 -19.48
CA GLY A 24 -8.63 -13.53 -19.88
C GLY A 24 -8.48 -12.02 -20.07
N TRP A 25 -9.54 -11.31 -20.45
CA TRP A 25 -9.55 -9.86 -20.64
C TRP A 25 -10.14 -9.11 -19.45
N LYS A 26 -9.42 -8.10 -18.95
CA LYS A 26 -9.76 -7.38 -17.71
C LYS A 26 -10.04 -5.89 -17.91
N ASN A 27 -10.40 -5.48 -19.13
CA ASN A 27 -10.85 -4.12 -19.40
C ASN A 27 -12.38 -3.99 -19.52
N GLU A 28 -13.11 -5.08 -19.40
CA GLU A 28 -14.58 -5.11 -19.44
C GLU A 28 -15.15 -5.22 -18.02
N GLY A 29 -16.43 -4.88 -17.85
CA GLY A 29 -17.10 -4.89 -16.56
C GLY A 29 -17.00 -3.57 -15.78
N PRO A 30 -17.37 -3.57 -14.51
CA PRO A 30 -17.32 -2.39 -13.64
C PRO A 30 -15.88 -1.95 -13.39
N ALA A 31 -15.67 -0.67 -13.09
CA ALA A 31 -14.34 -0.08 -12.95
C ALA A 31 -13.50 -0.77 -11.85
N GLU A 32 -14.14 -1.24 -10.78
CA GLU A 32 -13.51 -1.96 -9.67
C GLU A 32 -12.93 -3.33 -10.07
N GLU A 33 -13.29 -3.85 -11.24
CA GLU A 33 -12.80 -5.13 -11.77
C GLU A 33 -11.79 -4.96 -12.93
N ARG A 34 -11.61 -3.73 -13.43
CA ARG A 34 -10.72 -3.43 -14.54
C ARG A 34 -9.27 -3.31 -14.09
N GLY A 35 -8.62 -4.43 -13.99
CA GLY A 35 -7.23 -4.49 -13.59
C GLY A 35 -6.74 -5.91 -13.36
N ILE A 36 -5.46 -6.01 -13.08
CA ILE A 36 -4.79 -7.28 -12.79
C ILE A 36 -3.99 -7.17 -11.50
N ARG A 37 -3.76 -8.30 -10.86
CA ARG A 37 -2.81 -8.42 -9.78
C ARG A 37 -1.48 -8.93 -10.32
N LEU A 38 -0.46 -8.08 -10.27
CA LEU A 38 0.89 -8.44 -10.70
C LEU A 38 1.82 -8.52 -9.47
N LEU A 39 2.38 -9.68 -9.20
CA LEU A 39 3.29 -9.92 -8.06
C LEU A 39 2.76 -9.41 -6.72
N GLY A 40 1.45 -9.46 -6.52
CA GLY A 40 0.81 -9.00 -5.30
C GLY A 40 0.37 -7.55 -5.29
N ALA A 41 0.78 -6.75 -6.28
CA ALA A 41 0.36 -5.36 -6.44
C ALA A 41 -0.82 -5.22 -7.42
N PRO A 42 -1.75 -4.27 -7.20
CA PRO A 42 -2.81 -3.96 -8.16
C PRO A 42 -2.26 -3.10 -9.30
N LEU A 43 -2.65 -3.45 -10.52
CA LEU A 43 -2.40 -2.66 -11.72
C LEU A 43 -3.73 -2.55 -12.49
N GLY A 44 -4.33 -1.37 -12.56
CA GLY A 44 -5.65 -1.20 -13.13
C GLY A 44 -6.15 0.23 -13.03
N THR A 45 -7.47 0.38 -13.10
CA THR A 45 -8.16 1.65 -12.84
C THR A 45 -7.99 2.08 -11.39
N LEU A 46 -8.24 3.35 -11.09
CA LEU A 46 -8.16 3.85 -9.72
C LEU A 46 -9.12 3.10 -8.79
N GLU A 47 -10.33 2.82 -9.27
CA GLU A 47 -11.37 2.08 -8.54
C GLU A 47 -10.93 0.63 -8.26
N PHE A 48 -10.26 -0.02 -9.21
CA PHE A 48 -9.67 -1.34 -9.00
C PHE A 48 -8.61 -1.32 -7.90
N ILE A 49 -7.72 -0.31 -7.92
CA ILE A 49 -6.65 -0.15 -6.92
C ILE A 49 -7.26 0.13 -5.54
N GLN A 50 -8.27 0.99 -5.44
CA GLN A 50 -8.99 1.29 -4.19
C GLN A 50 -9.70 0.05 -3.64
N SER A 51 -10.47 -0.65 -4.46
CA SER A 51 -11.15 -1.89 -4.07
C SER A 51 -10.16 -2.98 -3.64
N PHE A 52 -8.98 -3.05 -4.28
CA PHE A 52 -7.91 -3.94 -3.85
C PHE A 52 -7.39 -3.55 -2.47
N GLY A 53 -7.18 -2.26 -2.23
CA GLY A 53 -6.75 -1.70 -0.95
C GLY A 53 -7.75 -1.98 0.18
N GLU A 54 -9.03 -1.75 -0.06
CA GLU A 54 -10.10 -2.04 0.89
C GLU A 54 -10.11 -3.53 1.31
N ARG A 55 -10.00 -4.44 0.33
CA ARG A 55 -9.87 -5.87 0.62
C ARG A 55 -8.60 -6.21 1.41
N HIS A 56 -7.53 -5.46 1.19
CA HIS A 56 -6.28 -5.63 1.94
C HIS A 56 -6.44 -5.20 3.40
N VAL A 57 -7.06 -4.05 3.65
CA VAL A 57 -7.39 -3.54 5.00
C VAL A 57 -8.36 -4.48 5.71
N ALA A 58 -9.42 -4.95 5.04
CA ALA A 58 -10.37 -5.90 5.62
C ALA A 58 -9.70 -7.20 6.10
N LYS A 59 -8.75 -7.74 5.32
CA LYS A 59 -7.95 -8.91 5.74
C LYS A 59 -7.05 -8.62 6.93
N ALA A 60 -6.50 -7.41 7.01
CA ALA A 60 -5.71 -6.98 8.16
C ALA A 60 -6.61 -6.81 9.41
N ALA A 61 -7.80 -6.25 9.26
CA ALA A 61 -8.79 -6.15 10.33
C ALA A 61 -9.23 -7.53 10.86
N THR A 62 -9.43 -8.50 9.96
CA THR A 62 -9.72 -9.88 10.38
C THR A 62 -8.59 -10.48 11.21
N LEU A 63 -7.33 -10.23 10.82
CA LEU A 63 -6.18 -10.66 11.64
C LEU A 63 -6.14 -9.93 12.98
N TRP A 64 -6.44 -8.63 13.00
CA TRP A 64 -6.51 -7.84 14.22
C TRP A 64 -7.54 -8.42 15.20
N GLU A 65 -8.74 -8.79 14.72
CA GLU A 65 -9.75 -9.42 15.56
C GLU A 65 -9.26 -10.71 16.25
N GLN A 66 -8.39 -11.47 15.60
CA GLN A 66 -7.75 -12.65 16.20
C GLN A 66 -6.66 -12.27 17.21
N ILE A 67 -5.85 -11.26 16.90
CA ILE A 67 -4.76 -10.81 17.77
C ILE A 67 -5.31 -10.26 19.10
N ARG A 68 -6.34 -9.41 19.05
CA ARG A 68 -6.88 -8.76 20.25
C ARG A 68 -7.56 -9.72 21.23
N THR A 69 -7.90 -10.94 20.80
CA THR A 69 -8.47 -11.98 21.68
C THR A 69 -7.39 -12.81 22.39
N MET A 70 -6.11 -12.54 22.14
CA MET A 70 -5.03 -13.28 22.77
C MET A 70 -4.97 -13.01 24.27
N PRO A 71 -4.87 -14.07 25.11
CA PRO A 71 -4.88 -13.91 26.57
C PRO A 71 -3.62 -13.26 27.13
N GLN A 72 -2.53 -13.28 26.38
CA GLN A 72 -1.25 -12.72 26.81
C GLN A 72 -0.89 -11.50 25.95
N LEU A 73 -0.81 -10.33 26.59
CA LEU A 73 -0.50 -9.06 25.94
C LEU A 73 0.81 -9.10 25.14
N GLN A 74 1.84 -9.76 25.66
CA GLN A 74 3.13 -9.86 24.97
C GLN A 74 3.01 -10.60 23.64
N HIS A 75 2.23 -11.68 23.57
CA HIS A 75 1.99 -12.39 22.32
C HIS A 75 1.15 -11.56 21.34
N ALA A 76 0.11 -10.91 21.85
CA ALA A 76 -0.70 -9.99 21.05
C ALA A 76 0.16 -8.87 20.46
N TRP A 77 1.04 -8.25 21.26
CA TRP A 77 1.98 -7.22 20.81
C TRP A 77 2.93 -7.72 19.72
N LEU A 78 3.55 -8.88 19.90
CA LEU A 78 4.47 -9.44 18.91
C LEU A 78 3.78 -9.72 17.56
N LEU A 79 2.58 -10.30 17.60
CA LEU A 79 1.80 -10.55 16.38
C LEU A 79 1.33 -9.25 15.73
N PHE A 80 0.90 -8.27 16.51
CA PHE A 80 0.54 -6.95 16.03
C PHE A 80 1.73 -6.29 15.33
N TYR A 81 2.88 -6.23 16.00
CA TYR A 81 4.06 -5.52 15.51
C TYR A 81 4.71 -6.22 14.29
N PHE A 82 4.89 -7.54 14.34
CA PHE A 82 5.60 -8.27 13.28
C PHE A 82 4.68 -8.83 12.18
N CYS A 83 3.40 -9.07 12.46
CA CYS A 83 2.51 -9.70 11.50
C CYS A 83 1.44 -8.77 10.93
N LEU A 84 0.92 -7.81 11.71
CA LEU A 84 -0.10 -6.87 11.23
C LEU A 84 0.53 -5.62 10.61
N VAL A 85 1.30 -4.85 11.38
CA VAL A 85 1.85 -3.54 10.98
C VAL A 85 2.62 -3.58 9.66
N PRO A 86 3.45 -4.59 9.33
CA PRO A 86 4.20 -4.60 8.08
C PRO A 86 3.38 -4.94 6.83
N ARG A 87 2.13 -5.38 6.97
CA ARG A 87 1.32 -5.86 5.81
C ARG A 87 1.12 -4.83 4.73
N ILE A 88 1.02 -3.55 5.10
CA ILE A 88 0.82 -2.47 4.14
C ILE A 88 2.09 -2.15 3.33
N ASN A 89 3.28 -2.47 3.83
CA ASN A 89 4.55 -2.03 3.25
C ASN A 89 4.72 -2.39 1.77
N HIS A 90 4.22 -3.56 1.36
CA HIS A 90 4.28 -3.98 -0.04
C HIS A 90 3.48 -3.04 -0.95
N LEU A 91 2.26 -2.67 -0.55
CA LEU A 91 1.43 -1.74 -1.32
C LEU A 91 2.04 -0.34 -1.37
N LEU A 92 2.57 0.16 -0.24
CA LEU A 92 3.21 1.47 -0.19
C LEU A 92 4.44 1.58 -1.10
N ARG A 93 5.12 0.46 -1.38
CA ARG A 93 6.28 0.41 -2.29
C ARG A 93 5.90 0.31 -3.75
N GLN A 94 4.72 -0.21 -4.07
CA GLN A 94 4.32 -0.57 -5.43
C GLN A 94 3.31 0.41 -6.05
N VAL A 95 2.46 1.01 -5.21
CA VAL A 95 1.37 1.87 -5.65
C VAL A 95 1.74 3.33 -5.40
N PRO A 96 1.52 4.24 -6.38
CA PRO A 96 1.75 5.67 -6.19
C PRO A 96 1.04 6.22 -4.94
N PRO A 97 1.67 7.10 -4.16
CA PRO A 97 1.14 7.59 -2.90
C PRO A 97 -0.28 8.17 -2.99
N GLU A 98 -0.60 8.89 -4.07
CA GLU A 98 -1.93 9.46 -4.31
C GLU A 98 -3.01 8.41 -4.57
N GLN A 99 -2.64 7.26 -5.09
CA GLN A 99 -3.58 6.17 -5.38
C GLN A 99 -3.79 5.25 -4.18
N VAL A 100 -2.80 5.20 -3.27
CA VAL A 100 -2.84 4.36 -2.07
C VAL A 100 -3.24 5.12 -0.81
N GLU A 101 -3.44 6.43 -0.89
CA GLU A 101 -3.69 7.29 0.28
C GLU A 101 -4.86 6.82 1.14
N THR A 102 -6.01 6.54 0.51
CA THR A 102 -7.20 6.04 1.22
C THR A 102 -6.93 4.75 1.96
N THR A 103 -6.22 3.81 1.30
CA THR A 103 -5.81 2.53 1.90
C THR A 103 -4.82 2.75 3.06
N ALA A 104 -3.83 3.63 2.86
CA ALA A 104 -2.84 3.95 3.87
C ALA A 104 -3.48 4.60 5.11
N ARG A 105 -4.47 5.47 4.92
CA ARG A 105 -5.26 6.10 5.99
C ARG A 105 -6.06 5.06 6.77
N ALA A 106 -6.85 4.24 6.08
CA ALA A 106 -7.64 3.20 6.74
C ALA A 106 -6.75 2.18 7.49
N PHE A 107 -5.57 1.87 6.96
CA PHE A 107 -4.61 1.02 7.64
C PHE A 107 -3.94 1.71 8.84
N HIS A 108 -3.67 3.00 8.72
CA HIS A 108 -3.19 3.84 9.82
C HIS A 108 -4.19 3.82 10.98
N ASP A 109 -5.47 4.08 10.70
CA ASP A 109 -6.54 4.09 11.71
C ASP A 109 -6.69 2.72 12.39
N LEU A 110 -6.58 1.63 11.63
CA LEU A 110 -6.57 0.28 12.17
C LEU A 110 -5.40 0.05 13.15
N THR A 111 -4.20 0.52 12.81
CA THR A 111 -3.01 0.34 13.66
C THR A 111 -3.04 1.25 14.89
N GLU A 112 -3.54 2.47 14.78
CA GLU A 112 -3.73 3.38 15.92
C GLU A 112 -4.77 2.81 16.90
N THR A 113 -5.92 2.35 16.40
CA THR A 113 -6.94 1.67 17.21
C THR A 113 -6.38 0.41 17.88
N GLY A 114 -5.62 -0.38 17.13
CA GLY A 114 -4.96 -1.57 17.66
C GLY A 114 -4.00 -1.25 18.81
N LEU A 115 -3.20 -0.21 18.66
CA LEU A 115 -2.31 0.26 19.73
C LEU A 115 -3.09 0.71 20.98
N GLN A 116 -4.17 1.48 20.81
CA GLN A 116 -5.04 1.92 21.90
C GLN A 116 -5.53 0.72 22.73
N VAL A 117 -6.09 -0.28 22.06
CA VAL A 117 -6.61 -1.49 22.70
C VAL A 117 -5.50 -2.25 23.45
N LEU A 118 -4.32 -2.41 22.85
CA LEU A 118 -3.19 -3.11 23.47
C LEU A 118 -2.64 -2.36 24.70
N LEU A 119 -2.77 -1.03 24.73
CA LEU A 119 -2.38 -0.21 25.89
C LEU A 119 -3.48 -0.13 26.95
N GLY A 120 -4.64 -0.78 26.73
CA GLY A 120 -5.78 -0.73 27.67
C GLY A 120 -6.46 0.65 27.73
N GLN A 121 -6.30 1.48 26.70
CA GLN A 121 -6.92 2.78 26.63
C GLN A 121 -8.40 2.61 26.25
N GLU A 122 -9.29 2.79 27.22
CA GLU A 122 -10.72 2.84 27.01
C GLU A 122 -11.17 4.32 26.99
N GLY A 123 -11.91 4.73 25.96
CA GLY A 123 -12.62 6.02 25.99
C GLY A 123 -11.97 7.17 25.25
N GLY A 124 -11.25 6.94 24.17
CA GLY A 124 -10.83 8.00 23.25
C GLY A 124 -9.45 7.81 22.63
N PRO A 125 -9.04 8.69 21.72
CA PRO A 125 -7.74 8.60 21.06
C PRO A 125 -6.61 8.76 22.08
N LEU A 126 -5.47 8.13 21.78
CA LEU A 126 -4.24 8.35 22.54
C LEU A 126 -3.84 9.84 22.48
N PRO A 127 -3.33 10.40 23.58
CA PRO A 127 -2.73 11.73 23.53
C PRO A 127 -1.63 11.82 22.47
N ASP A 128 -1.53 12.93 21.75
CA ASP A 128 -0.53 13.15 20.70
C ASP A 128 0.91 12.85 21.15
N ALA A 129 1.23 13.11 22.40
CA ALA A 129 2.54 12.81 22.96
C ALA A 129 2.81 11.30 22.99
N CYS A 130 1.81 10.49 23.36
CA CYS A 130 1.92 9.03 23.40
C CYS A 130 2.04 8.46 22.00
N THR A 131 1.25 8.96 21.04
CA THR A 131 1.32 8.55 19.63
C THR A 131 2.69 8.90 19.04
N ARG A 132 3.21 10.10 19.29
CA ARG A 132 4.57 10.48 18.86
C ARG A 132 5.64 9.59 19.48
N GLN A 133 5.54 9.31 20.79
CA GLN A 133 6.49 8.41 21.44
C GLN A 133 6.43 6.98 20.87
N ALA A 134 5.24 6.44 20.62
CA ALA A 134 5.09 5.12 20.03
C ALA A 134 5.77 5.00 18.64
N ARG A 135 5.88 6.09 17.90
CA ARG A 135 6.55 6.14 16.60
C ARG A 135 8.07 6.28 16.66
N LEU A 136 8.63 6.68 17.80
CA LEU A 136 10.08 6.74 17.97
C LEU A 136 10.71 5.33 17.89
N PRO A 137 11.96 5.23 17.43
CA PRO A 137 12.72 4.00 17.49
C PRO A 137 12.86 3.45 18.92
N PHE A 138 13.01 2.15 19.06
CA PHE A 138 13.23 1.52 20.37
C PHE A 138 14.39 2.12 21.17
N ARG A 139 15.49 2.49 20.50
CA ARG A 139 16.65 3.15 21.11
C ARG A 139 16.33 4.51 21.75
N GLU A 140 15.22 5.14 21.35
CA GLU A 140 14.75 6.43 21.85
C GLU A 140 13.55 6.28 22.80
N GLY A 141 13.28 5.06 23.28
CA GLY A 141 12.18 4.77 24.18
C GLY A 141 10.80 4.68 23.51
N GLY A 142 10.78 4.55 22.18
CA GLY A 142 9.56 4.36 21.41
C GLY A 142 9.23 2.88 21.17
N LEU A 143 8.16 2.65 20.44
CA LEU A 143 7.69 1.33 20.02
C LEU A 143 8.02 0.99 18.56
N GLY A 144 8.70 1.88 17.84
CA GLY A 144 9.06 1.70 16.43
C GLY A 144 7.88 1.57 15.47
N LEU A 145 6.69 1.99 15.87
CA LEU A 145 5.50 1.93 15.03
C LEU A 145 5.60 2.92 13.87
N ARG A 146 5.31 2.44 12.68
CA ARG A 146 5.41 3.24 11.47
C ARG A 146 4.04 3.81 11.11
N ASP A 147 4.03 5.10 10.83
CA ASP A 147 2.90 5.79 10.23
C ASP A 147 2.82 5.45 8.74
N SER A 148 1.78 4.74 8.31
CA SER A 148 1.62 4.32 6.91
C SER A 148 1.40 5.49 5.97
N LEU A 149 0.77 6.59 6.43
CA LEU A 149 0.58 7.80 5.64
C LEU A 149 1.91 8.53 5.41
N ALA A 150 2.65 8.79 6.48
CA ALA A 150 3.94 9.46 6.41
C ALA A 150 4.99 8.61 5.66
N LEU A 151 4.90 7.28 5.78
CA LEU A 151 5.83 6.35 5.13
C LEU A 151 5.57 6.22 3.62
N SER A 152 4.32 6.39 3.16
CA SER A 152 3.90 6.09 1.79
C SER A 152 4.78 6.75 0.72
N PRO A 153 5.03 8.07 0.72
CA PRO A 153 5.91 8.69 -0.27
C PRO A 153 7.34 8.15 -0.23
N ALA A 154 7.89 8.04 0.98
CA ALA A 154 9.27 7.57 1.16
C ALA A 154 9.45 6.12 0.71
N ALA A 155 8.50 5.23 1.01
CA ALA A 155 8.54 3.83 0.60
C ALA A 155 8.47 3.67 -0.92
N TYR A 156 7.60 4.45 -1.59
CA TYR A 156 7.47 4.43 -3.03
C TYR A 156 8.74 4.90 -3.73
N TRP A 157 9.29 6.04 -3.32
CA TRP A 157 10.52 6.58 -3.90
C TRP A 157 11.75 5.71 -3.63
N ALA A 158 11.87 5.14 -2.43
CA ALA A 158 12.92 4.18 -2.12
C ALA A 158 12.84 2.94 -3.01
N SER A 159 11.64 2.45 -3.32
CA SER A 159 11.44 1.32 -4.23
C SER A 159 11.95 1.62 -5.64
N TRP A 160 11.72 2.82 -6.15
CA TRP A 160 12.27 3.25 -7.43
C TRP A 160 13.78 3.43 -7.38
N ALA A 161 14.33 4.03 -6.33
CA ALA A 161 15.78 4.17 -6.14
C ALA A 161 16.50 2.82 -6.16
N ASP A 162 15.90 1.79 -5.54
CA ASP A 162 16.44 0.42 -5.54
C ASP A 162 16.36 -0.23 -6.94
N THR A 163 15.31 0.07 -7.72
CA THR A 163 15.00 -0.65 -8.96
C THR A 163 15.65 -0.03 -10.19
N LEU A 164 15.73 1.31 -10.26
CA LEU A 164 16.20 2.04 -11.44
C LEU A 164 17.62 1.69 -11.89
N PRO A 165 18.61 1.46 -11.02
CA PRO A 165 19.94 1.05 -11.47
C PRO A 165 19.94 -0.27 -12.25
N GLY A 166 19.23 -1.27 -11.74
CA GLY A 166 19.08 -2.57 -12.41
C GLY A 166 18.29 -2.50 -13.72
N MET A 167 17.26 -1.65 -13.74
CA MET A 167 16.47 -1.38 -14.95
C MET A 167 17.32 -0.65 -16.00
N HIS A 168 18.10 0.34 -15.60
CA HIS A 168 18.97 1.10 -16.50
C HIS A 168 20.03 0.21 -17.14
N ALA A 169 20.62 -0.70 -16.37
CA ALA A 169 21.62 -1.64 -16.89
C ALA A 169 21.07 -2.58 -17.98
N ARG A 170 19.78 -2.97 -17.89
CA ARG A 170 19.15 -3.91 -18.83
C ARG A 170 18.34 -3.23 -19.92
N TYR A 171 17.66 -2.13 -19.59
CA TYR A 171 16.67 -1.45 -20.44
C TYR A 171 16.83 0.08 -20.33
N PRO A 172 17.95 0.69 -20.80
CA PRO A 172 18.26 2.10 -20.56
C PRO A 172 17.20 3.06 -21.11
N VAL A 173 16.61 2.76 -22.28
CA VAL A 173 15.54 3.56 -22.87
C VAL A 173 14.28 3.57 -22.01
N VAL A 174 13.89 2.42 -21.46
CA VAL A 174 12.74 2.30 -20.57
C VAL A 174 12.99 3.04 -19.27
N ALA A 175 14.15 2.84 -18.66
CA ALA A 175 14.55 3.54 -17.44
C ALA A 175 14.53 5.07 -17.62
N GLY A 176 15.02 5.59 -18.74
CA GLY A 176 14.95 7.01 -19.07
C GLY A 176 13.52 7.56 -19.14
N ARG A 177 12.58 6.80 -19.73
CA ARG A 177 11.15 7.16 -19.76
C ARG A 177 10.53 7.17 -18.37
N VAL A 178 10.86 6.18 -17.54
CA VAL A 178 10.39 6.11 -16.16
C VAL A 178 10.89 7.30 -15.35
N VAL A 179 12.18 7.63 -15.44
CA VAL A 179 12.75 8.81 -14.75
C VAL A 179 12.06 10.09 -15.18
N ALA A 180 11.83 10.28 -16.49
CA ALA A 180 11.12 11.45 -17.00
C ALA A 180 9.70 11.54 -16.43
N TYR A 181 8.95 10.43 -16.38
CA TYR A 181 7.62 10.36 -15.79
C TYR A 181 7.64 10.70 -14.29
N LEU A 182 8.57 10.12 -13.54
CA LEU A 182 8.70 10.36 -12.10
C LEU A 182 9.04 11.83 -11.79
N ASN A 183 9.92 12.44 -12.57
CA ASN A 183 10.27 13.86 -12.42
C ASN A 183 9.07 14.78 -12.69
N THR A 184 8.27 14.49 -13.70
CA THR A 184 7.05 15.25 -14.00
C THR A 184 6.04 15.14 -12.85
N SER A 185 5.86 13.94 -12.31
CA SER A 185 4.96 13.70 -11.18
C SER A 185 5.46 14.35 -9.89
N ALA A 186 6.77 14.39 -9.65
CA ALA A 186 7.39 15.02 -8.48
C ALA A 186 7.23 16.55 -8.50
N SER A 187 7.45 17.20 -9.65
CA SER A 187 7.34 18.67 -9.76
C SER A 187 5.94 19.19 -9.46
N HIS A 188 4.88 18.46 -9.80
CA HIS A 188 3.52 18.82 -9.43
C HIS A 188 3.23 18.73 -7.93
N ARG A 189 3.99 17.94 -7.16
CA ARG A 189 3.76 17.70 -5.73
C ARG A 189 4.54 18.63 -4.81
N VAL A 190 5.74 19.03 -5.20
CA VAL A 190 6.56 19.95 -4.41
C VAL A 190 5.88 21.32 -4.30
N SER A 191 5.18 21.74 -5.36
CA SER A 191 4.44 23.01 -5.35
C SER A 191 3.15 22.99 -4.52
N ALA A 192 2.55 21.81 -4.29
CA ALA A 192 1.25 21.70 -3.62
C ALA A 192 1.33 21.49 -2.10
N ASN A 193 2.39 20.89 -1.58
CA ASN A 193 2.45 20.40 -0.19
C ASN A 193 3.53 21.01 0.69
N TYR A 194 4.48 21.80 0.14
CA TYR A 194 5.51 22.48 0.94
C TYR A 194 5.71 23.90 0.38
N PRO A 195 5.02 24.92 0.92
CA PRO A 195 5.45 26.29 0.71
C PRO A 195 6.82 26.44 1.38
N LEU A 196 7.83 26.78 0.58
CA LEU A 196 9.15 27.19 1.04
C LEU A 196 9.03 28.52 1.81
#